data_62410fdd3af55d1fb3c36f9842f56a4d
#
_entry.id   62410fdd3af55d1fb3c36f9842f56a4d
#
_cell.length_a   1.000
_cell.length_b   1.000
_cell.length_c   1.000
_cell.angle_alpha   90.00
_cell.angle_beta   90.00
_cell.angle_gamma   90.00
#
_symmetry.space_group_name_H-M   'P 1'
#
loop_
_entity.id
_entity.type
_entity.pdbx_description
1 polymer ?
#
loop_
_entity_poly.entity_id
_entity_poly.type
_entity_poly.pdbx_seq_one_letter_code
_entity_poly.pdbx_strand_id
1 'polypeptide(L)'
;MGADFCDIQPGDTVAVWGCGGVGLMAQQSARLMGAERVIAIDRFPERLQMAREHAGSETIDYTQVDSVLDVLREMTGGRGPDACIDAVGMEAHGTGPQYAYDLLKQALRLETDRGQALREAIMACRKGGTLSVLCVYGLIDKFPMSVIMNKGMTVRSAQQHGQAYMERLLAHAQKGELNPAYLATHRFSLEGGPRGYDMFKHKKDGCVRAVFAP
;
A
#
# COMPACT_ATOMS: atom_id res chain seq x y z
N MET A 1 -4.24 3.14 11.60
CA MET A 1 -3.06 2.40 12.05
C MET A 1 -1.86 2.63 11.15
N GLY A 2 -1.88 2.27 9.88
CA GLY A 2 -0.70 2.36 9.01
C GLY A 2 -0.08 3.75 8.92
N ALA A 3 -0.88 4.76 8.67
CA ALA A 3 -0.42 6.15 8.68
C ALA A 3 0.01 6.62 10.08
N ASP A 4 -0.70 6.16 11.13
CA ASP A 4 -0.38 6.45 12.52
C ASP A 4 1.00 5.91 12.95
N PHE A 5 1.38 4.75 12.39
CA PHE A 5 2.70 4.17 12.62
C PHE A 5 3.85 4.95 11.96
N CYS A 6 3.53 5.81 11.00
CA CYS A 6 4.51 6.62 10.31
C CYS A 6 4.93 7.87 11.08
N ASP A 7 4.19 8.25 12.13
CA ASP A 7 4.44 9.48 12.91
C ASP A 7 4.57 10.73 11.99
N ILE A 8 3.60 10.87 11.09
CA ILE A 8 3.60 11.86 10.02
C ILE A 8 3.61 13.27 10.58
N GLN A 9 4.52 14.09 10.07
CA GLN A 9 4.65 15.51 10.41
C GLN A 9 4.20 16.40 9.24
N PRO A 10 3.76 17.64 9.52
CA PRO A 10 3.51 18.62 8.46
C PRO A 10 4.74 18.78 7.55
N GLY A 11 4.53 18.73 6.24
CA GLY A 11 5.60 18.80 5.25
C GLY A 11 6.14 17.47 4.79
N ASP A 12 5.75 16.34 5.42
CA ASP A 12 6.23 15.02 5.05
C ASP A 12 5.67 14.56 3.70
N THR A 13 6.51 13.84 2.97
CA THR A 13 6.12 13.04 1.80
C THR A 13 5.98 11.59 2.18
N VAL A 14 4.79 11.02 1.95
CA VAL A 14 4.47 9.62 2.25
C VAL A 14 4.28 8.84 0.96
N ALA A 15 5.02 7.75 0.79
CA ALA A 15 4.84 6.83 -0.33
C ALA A 15 4.08 5.57 0.11
N VAL A 16 3.06 5.17 -0.67
CA VAL A 16 2.18 4.04 -0.35
C VAL A 16 2.21 3.03 -1.50
N TRP A 17 2.70 1.83 -1.23
CA TRP A 17 2.64 0.71 -2.16
C TRP A 17 1.28 0.03 -2.04
N GLY A 18 0.57 -0.04 -3.17
CA GLY A 18 -0.76 -0.62 -3.28
C GLY A 18 -1.89 0.41 -3.16
N CYS A 19 -2.80 0.36 -4.14
CA CYS A 19 -4.03 1.16 -4.18
C CYS A 19 -5.28 0.26 -4.04
N GLY A 20 -5.19 -0.83 -3.28
CA GLY A 20 -6.34 -1.58 -2.82
C GLY A 20 -7.08 -0.84 -1.70
N GLY A 21 -8.13 -1.42 -1.14
CA GLY A 21 -8.93 -0.77 -0.10
C GLY A 21 -8.11 -0.30 1.11
N VAL A 22 -7.09 -1.08 1.52
CA VAL A 22 -6.19 -0.72 2.62
C VAL A 22 -5.31 0.46 2.22
N GLY A 23 -4.67 0.40 1.04
CA GLY A 23 -3.77 1.44 0.57
C GLY A 23 -4.47 2.77 0.32
N LEU A 24 -5.67 2.77 -0.29
CA LEU A 24 -6.47 3.98 -0.50
C LEU A 24 -6.86 4.64 0.84
N MET A 25 -7.26 3.85 1.83
CA MET A 25 -7.53 4.39 3.17
C MET A 25 -6.27 4.86 3.90
N ALA A 26 -5.13 4.22 3.69
CA ALA A 26 -3.85 4.67 4.23
C ALA A 26 -3.44 6.02 3.63
N GLN A 27 -3.65 6.24 2.32
CA GLN A 27 -3.38 7.50 1.64
C GLN A 27 -4.24 8.64 2.19
N GLN A 28 -5.56 8.43 2.31
CA GLN A 28 -6.45 9.43 2.92
C GLN A 28 -6.07 9.73 4.37
N SER A 29 -5.74 8.69 5.14
CA SER A 29 -5.30 8.86 6.52
C SER A 29 -3.98 9.62 6.62
N ALA A 30 -3.04 9.41 5.71
CA ALA A 30 -1.79 10.16 5.66
C ALA A 30 -2.05 11.66 5.42
N ARG A 31 -2.95 12.00 4.50
CA ARG A 31 -3.38 13.39 4.27
C ARG A 31 -4.03 13.99 5.52
N LEU A 32 -4.97 13.28 6.13
CA LEU A 32 -5.66 13.71 7.34
C LEU A 32 -4.69 13.96 8.50
N MET A 33 -3.58 13.22 8.56
CA MET A 33 -2.54 13.36 9.57
C MET A 33 -1.49 14.42 9.23
N GLY A 34 -1.61 15.13 8.11
CA GLY A 34 -0.78 16.27 7.78
C GLY A 34 0.31 16.02 6.75
N ALA A 35 0.33 14.88 6.06
CA ALA A 35 1.26 14.69 4.95
C ALA A 35 1.04 15.74 3.87
N GLU A 36 2.11 16.46 3.50
CA GLU A 36 2.07 17.46 2.42
C GLU A 36 1.89 16.79 1.06
N ARG A 37 2.59 15.66 0.87
CA ARG A 37 2.51 14.89 -0.36
C ARG A 37 2.25 13.42 -0.06
N VAL A 38 1.39 12.80 -0.86
CA VAL A 38 1.17 11.35 -0.84
C VAL A 38 1.40 10.82 -2.24
N ILE A 39 2.29 9.84 -2.38
CA ILE A 39 2.65 9.20 -3.65
C ILE A 39 2.17 7.75 -3.58
N ALA A 40 1.27 7.37 -4.48
CA ALA A 40 0.66 6.07 -4.54
C ALA A 40 1.27 5.24 -5.68
N ILE A 41 1.67 4.01 -5.40
CA ILE A 41 2.33 3.10 -6.33
C ILE A 41 1.43 1.88 -6.56
N ASP A 42 0.98 1.66 -7.79
CA ASP A 42 0.19 0.49 -8.21
C ASP A 42 0.38 0.26 -9.72
N ARG A 43 -0.35 -0.71 -10.29
CA ARG A 43 -0.37 -1.02 -11.72
C ARG A 43 -1.76 -0.94 -12.35
N PHE A 44 -2.80 -0.86 -11.54
CA PHE A 44 -4.18 -0.85 -12.03
C PHE A 44 -4.62 0.59 -12.28
N PRO A 45 -4.89 0.99 -13.54
CA PRO A 45 -5.23 2.37 -13.88
C PRO A 45 -6.42 2.90 -13.07
N GLU A 46 -7.45 2.08 -12.86
CA GLU A 46 -8.66 2.43 -12.12
C GLU A 46 -8.34 2.74 -10.65
N ARG A 47 -7.43 1.97 -10.05
CA ARG A 47 -7.01 2.17 -8.66
C ARG A 47 -6.14 3.41 -8.49
N LEU A 48 -5.24 3.65 -9.45
CA LEU A 48 -4.44 4.87 -9.51
C LEU A 48 -5.33 6.11 -9.73
N GLN A 49 -6.39 5.99 -10.54
CA GLN A 49 -7.40 7.03 -10.68
C GLN A 49 -8.12 7.31 -9.36
N MET A 50 -8.57 6.27 -8.65
CA MET A 50 -9.18 6.42 -7.33
C MET A 50 -8.24 7.08 -6.32
N ALA A 51 -6.94 6.77 -6.37
CA ALA A 51 -5.93 7.40 -5.51
C ALA A 51 -5.83 8.92 -5.77
N ARG A 52 -5.86 9.33 -7.05
CA ARG A 52 -5.89 10.76 -7.42
C ARG A 52 -7.17 11.45 -6.97
N GLU A 53 -8.32 10.85 -7.27
CA GLU A 53 -9.64 11.47 -7.05
C GLU A 53 -10.03 11.56 -5.58
N HIS A 54 -9.73 10.52 -4.80
CA HIS A 54 -10.23 10.40 -3.42
C HIS A 54 -9.19 10.68 -2.35
N ALA A 55 -7.90 10.54 -2.66
CA ALA A 55 -6.83 10.83 -1.71
C ALA A 55 -5.93 12.01 -2.14
N GLY A 56 -6.15 12.58 -3.32
CA GLY A 56 -5.30 13.64 -3.87
C GLY A 56 -3.85 13.20 -4.04
N SER A 57 -3.63 11.89 -4.27
CA SER A 57 -2.29 11.33 -4.36
C SER A 57 -1.67 11.56 -5.73
N GLU A 58 -0.37 11.83 -5.76
CA GLU A 58 0.45 11.64 -6.94
C GLU A 58 0.58 10.14 -7.21
N THR A 59 0.70 9.71 -8.46
CA THR A 59 0.65 8.28 -8.77
C THR A 59 1.81 7.83 -9.62
N ILE A 60 2.31 6.63 -9.33
CA ILE A 60 3.29 5.92 -10.14
C ILE A 60 2.65 4.60 -10.58
N ASP A 61 2.52 4.41 -11.90
CA ASP A 61 2.26 3.11 -12.49
C ASP A 61 3.60 2.40 -12.67
N TYR A 62 3.88 1.41 -11.81
CA TYR A 62 5.17 0.73 -11.84
C TYR A 62 5.38 -0.12 -13.09
N THR A 63 4.36 -0.34 -13.93
CA THR A 63 4.49 -1.03 -15.23
C THR A 63 4.95 -0.10 -16.35
N GLN A 64 4.89 1.21 -16.12
CA GLN A 64 5.23 2.25 -17.10
C GLN A 64 6.58 2.93 -16.81
N VAL A 65 7.30 2.47 -15.79
CA VAL A 65 8.59 3.03 -15.39
C VAL A 65 9.63 1.93 -15.25
N ASP A 66 10.87 2.23 -15.56
CA ASP A 66 11.97 1.28 -15.43
C ASP A 66 12.34 1.02 -13.96
N SER A 67 12.20 2.04 -13.12
CA SER A 67 12.58 1.99 -11.72
C SER A 67 11.69 2.90 -10.87
N VAL A 68 10.86 2.33 -10.00
CA VAL A 68 10.07 3.07 -9.00
C VAL A 68 10.99 3.86 -8.06
N LEU A 69 12.15 3.29 -7.73
CA LEU A 69 13.12 3.92 -6.83
C LEU A 69 13.68 5.22 -7.41
N ASP A 70 14.00 5.23 -8.71
CA ASP A 70 14.57 6.41 -9.36
C ASP A 70 13.51 7.49 -9.53
N VAL A 71 12.27 7.12 -9.88
CA VAL A 71 11.14 8.06 -9.95
C VAL A 71 10.88 8.68 -8.56
N LEU A 72 10.84 7.87 -7.51
CA LEU A 72 10.66 8.39 -6.15
C LEU A 72 11.80 9.33 -5.71
N ARG A 73 13.04 9.01 -6.08
CA ARG A 73 14.19 9.90 -5.82
C ARG A 73 14.04 11.23 -6.53
N GLU A 74 13.69 11.20 -7.81
CA GLU A 74 13.45 12.42 -8.59
C GLU A 74 12.34 13.28 -7.96
N MET A 75 11.19 12.67 -7.65
CA MET A 75 10.04 13.34 -7.04
C MET A 75 10.34 13.94 -5.66
N THR A 76 11.36 13.45 -4.97
CA THR A 76 11.74 13.86 -3.60
C THR A 76 13.10 14.55 -3.53
N GLY A 77 13.61 15.05 -4.65
CA GLY A 77 14.90 15.78 -4.70
C GLY A 77 16.10 14.91 -4.25
N GLY A 78 16.09 13.62 -4.52
CA GLY A 78 17.15 12.67 -4.19
C GLY A 78 17.09 12.09 -2.77
N ARG A 79 16.25 12.65 -1.89
CA ARG A 79 16.20 12.29 -0.46
C ARG A 79 15.44 10.99 -0.19
N GLY A 80 14.40 10.72 -0.94
CA GLY A 80 13.40 9.69 -0.70
C GLY A 80 12.26 10.16 0.20
N PRO A 81 11.11 9.42 0.22
CA PRO A 81 9.97 9.73 1.07
C PRO A 81 10.31 9.70 2.57
N ASP A 82 9.67 10.56 3.36
CA ASP A 82 9.82 10.61 4.82
C ASP A 82 9.27 9.38 5.49
N ALA A 83 8.14 8.88 4.97
CA ALA A 83 7.55 7.64 5.40
C ALA A 83 7.10 6.79 4.20
N CYS A 84 7.15 5.48 4.40
CA CYS A 84 6.71 4.48 3.43
C CYS A 84 5.68 3.54 4.07
N ILE A 85 4.63 3.20 3.32
CA ILE A 85 3.58 2.28 3.77
C ILE A 85 3.48 1.12 2.77
N ASP A 86 3.69 -0.10 3.24
CA ASP A 86 3.44 -1.29 2.44
C ASP A 86 2.01 -1.81 2.70
N ALA A 87 1.15 -1.66 1.69
CA ALA A 87 -0.23 -2.11 1.67
C ALA A 87 -0.47 -3.20 0.59
N VAL A 88 0.58 -3.89 0.16
CA VAL A 88 0.53 -4.96 -0.87
C VAL A 88 0.71 -6.34 -0.26
N GLY A 89 1.74 -6.54 0.55
CA GLY A 89 2.05 -7.82 1.17
C GLY A 89 2.48 -8.91 0.16
N MET A 90 2.12 -10.15 0.47
CA MET A 90 2.44 -11.34 -0.33
C MET A 90 1.88 -11.33 -1.76
N GLU A 91 0.93 -10.43 -2.06
CA GLU A 91 0.35 -10.28 -3.40
C GLU A 91 1.21 -9.42 -4.35
N ALA A 92 2.40 -9.03 -3.93
CA ALA A 92 3.29 -8.21 -4.75
C ALA A 92 3.54 -8.85 -6.11
N HIS A 93 3.41 -8.05 -7.15
CA HIS A 93 3.82 -8.40 -8.50
C HIS A 93 4.96 -7.48 -8.89
N GLY A 94 5.87 -7.96 -9.70
CA GLY A 94 7.01 -7.19 -10.15
C GLY A 94 7.49 -7.69 -11.50
N THR A 95 8.51 -7.03 -12.01
CA THR A 95 9.26 -7.44 -13.21
C THR A 95 10.72 -7.65 -12.82
N GLY A 96 11.44 -8.44 -13.61
CA GLY A 96 12.87 -8.60 -13.40
C GLY A 96 13.30 -9.88 -12.66
N PRO A 97 14.63 -10.07 -12.49
CA PRO A 97 15.20 -11.33 -12.01
C PRO A 97 14.77 -11.73 -10.58
N GLN A 98 14.57 -10.73 -9.71
CA GLN A 98 14.16 -11.00 -8.33
C GLN A 98 12.73 -11.54 -8.26
N TYR A 99 11.82 -10.99 -9.05
CA TYR A 99 10.46 -11.50 -9.14
C TYR A 99 10.40 -12.92 -9.72
N ALA A 100 11.20 -13.18 -10.78
CA ALA A 100 11.32 -14.52 -11.35
C ALA A 100 11.87 -15.54 -10.31
N TYR A 101 12.84 -15.13 -9.50
CA TYR A 101 13.37 -15.94 -8.42
C TYR A 101 12.30 -16.26 -7.36
N ASP A 102 11.52 -15.26 -6.92
CA ASP A 102 10.43 -15.44 -5.95
C ASP A 102 9.35 -16.40 -6.50
N LEU A 103 8.98 -16.26 -7.79
CA LEU A 103 8.06 -17.18 -8.46
C LEU A 103 8.57 -18.62 -8.54
N LEU A 104 9.86 -18.79 -8.89
CA LEU A 104 10.48 -20.11 -8.95
C LEU A 104 10.46 -20.79 -7.58
N LYS A 105 10.78 -20.06 -6.53
CA LYS A 105 10.74 -20.58 -5.16
C LYS A 105 9.32 -20.97 -4.73
N GLN A 106 8.32 -20.17 -5.05
CA GLN A 106 6.93 -20.52 -4.79
C GLN A 106 6.51 -21.79 -5.54
N ALA A 107 6.90 -21.93 -6.82
CA ALA A 107 6.63 -23.11 -7.61
C ALA A 107 7.27 -24.38 -7.01
N LEU A 108 8.45 -24.24 -6.40
CA LEU A 108 9.17 -25.31 -5.72
C LEU A 108 8.68 -25.53 -4.27
N ARG A 109 7.64 -24.84 -3.82
CA ARG A 109 7.10 -24.90 -2.44
C ARG A 109 8.15 -24.55 -1.37
N LEU A 110 9.09 -23.72 -1.68
CA LEU A 110 10.11 -23.21 -0.73
C LEU A 110 9.60 -22.00 0.07
N GLU A 111 8.29 -21.79 0.06
CA GLU A 111 7.51 -20.83 0.90
C GLU A 111 8.16 -19.45 1.07
N THR A 112 8.54 -18.84 -0.03
CA THR A 112 9.02 -17.45 -0.02
C THR A 112 7.92 -16.53 -0.47
N ASP A 113 7.54 -15.58 0.39
CA ASP A 113 6.59 -14.53 0.05
C ASP A 113 7.18 -13.55 -0.97
N ARG A 114 6.33 -12.98 -1.80
CA ARG A 114 6.74 -11.99 -2.81
C ARG A 114 6.93 -10.63 -2.15
N GLY A 115 8.13 -10.39 -1.61
CA GLY A 115 8.46 -9.17 -0.87
C GLY A 115 8.92 -7.98 -1.71
N GLN A 116 8.57 -7.90 -2.99
CA GLN A 116 9.05 -6.84 -3.89
C GLN A 116 8.68 -5.44 -3.37
N ALA A 117 7.41 -5.20 -3.03
CA ALA A 117 6.94 -3.92 -2.52
C ALA A 117 7.66 -3.52 -1.21
N LEU A 118 7.81 -4.48 -0.30
CA LEU A 118 8.51 -4.25 0.96
C LEU A 118 10.00 -3.89 0.75
N ARG A 119 10.69 -4.61 -0.15
CA ARG A 119 12.10 -4.31 -0.47
C ARG A 119 12.25 -2.93 -1.10
N GLU A 120 11.36 -2.59 -2.04
CA GLU A 120 11.34 -1.26 -2.67
C GLU A 120 11.07 -0.16 -1.63
N ALA A 121 10.10 -0.34 -0.73
CA ALA A 121 9.79 0.62 0.32
C ALA A 121 10.99 0.87 1.23
N ILE A 122 11.73 -0.19 1.63
CA ILE A 122 12.97 -0.07 2.41
C ILE A 122 14.04 0.71 1.63
N MET A 123 14.20 0.40 0.34
CA MET A 123 15.19 1.04 -0.51
C MET A 123 14.86 2.50 -0.84
N ALA A 124 13.57 2.83 -0.97
CA ALA A 124 13.11 4.19 -1.29
C ALA A 124 13.13 5.14 -0.10
N CYS A 125 12.73 4.67 1.09
CA CYS A 125 12.61 5.49 2.29
C CYS A 125 13.90 6.26 2.59
N ARG A 126 13.79 7.53 3.02
CA ARG A 126 14.96 8.33 3.37
C ARG A 126 15.72 7.79 4.59
N LYS A 127 16.93 8.32 4.82
CA LYS A 127 17.66 8.10 6.08
C LYS A 127 16.83 8.67 7.25
N GLY A 128 16.76 7.94 8.34
CA GLY A 128 15.94 8.28 9.52
C GLY A 128 14.43 8.25 9.27
N GLY A 129 13.98 7.72 8.12
CA GLY A 129 12.55 7.63 7.81
C GLY A 129 11.86 6.44 8.45
N THR A 130 10.54 6.38 8.29
CA THR A 130 9.71 5.32 8.90
C THR A 130 9.07 4.44 7.83
N LEU A 131 9.08 3.14 8.06
CA LEU A 131 8.37 2.15 7.27
C LEU A 131 7.25 1.52 8.10
N SER A 132 6.02 1.62 7.62
CA SER A 132 4.85 0.93 8.15
C SER A 132 4.47 -0.25 7.26
N VAL A 133 4.47 -1.46 7.83
CA VAL A 133 4.10 -2.69 7.13
C VAL A 133 2.73 -3.13 7.60
N LEU A 134 1.72 -3.00 6.74
CA LEU A 134 0.32 -3.32 7.04
C LEU A 134 -0.09 -4.71 6.61
N CYS A 135 0.64 -5.29 5.70
CA CYS A 135 0.28 -6.53 5.07
C CYS A 135 1.00 -7.72 5.70
N VAL A 136 0.43 -8.90 5.49
CA VAL A 136 0.94 -10.13 6.08
C VAL A 136 2.09 -10.67 5.25
N TYR A 137 3.17 -11.03 5.94
CA TYR A 137 4.29 -11.79 5.44
C TYR A 137 4.53 -12.99 6.38
N GLY A 138 4.73 -14.17 5.82
CA GLY A 138 5.19 -15.34 6.56
C GLY A 138 6.72 -15.37 6.59
N LEU A 139 7.32 -15.99 5.58
CA LEU A 139 8.78 -16.06 5.43
C LEU A 139 9.21 -15.24 4.22
N ILE A 140 10.08 -14.28 4.45
CA ILE A 140 10.66 -13.46 3.39
C ILE A 140 12.18 -13.59 3.43
N ASP A 141 12.77 -13.99 2.31
CA ASP A 141 14.21 -14.01 2.15
C ASP A 141 14.75 -12.72 1.51
N LYS A 142 16.07 -12.59 1.47
CA LYS A 142 16.75 -11.38 0.93
C LYS A 142 16.19 -10.08 1.53
N PHE A 143 15.85 -10.13 2.82
CA PHE A 143 15.39 -8.95 3.54
C PHE A 143 16.55 -7.96 3.71
N PRO A 144 16.45 -6.70 3.26
CA PRO A 144 17.57 -5.77 3.21
C PRO A 144 17.84 -5.12 4.57
N MET A 145 18.10 -5.93 5.60
CA MET A 145 18.35 -5.47 6.98
C MET A 145 19.50 -4.48 7.08
N SER A 146 20.55 -4.69 6.28
CA SER A 146 21.69 -3.76 6.24
C SER A 146 21.32 -2.35 5.81
N VAL A 147 20.34 -2.22 4.91
CA VAL A 147 19.82 -0.92 4.45
C VAL A 147 19.08 -0.22 5.59
N ILE A 148 18.24 -0.95 6.32
CA ILE A 148 17.51 -0.43 7.48
C ILE A 148 18.49 0.12 8.52
N MET A 149 19.53 -0.67 8.84
CA MET A 149 20.57 -0.28 9.80
C MET A 149 21.34 0.96 9.32
N ASN A 150 21.83 0.95 8.08
CA ASN A 150 22.62 2.05 7.52
C ASN A 150 21.82 3.37 7.38
N LYS A 151 20.51 3.26 7.17
CA LYS A 151 19.63 4.42 7.09
C LYS A 151 19.11 4.87 8.48
N GLY A 152 19.26 4.07 9.53
CA GLY A 152 18.67 4.36 10.85
C GLY A 152 17.16 4.41 10.81
N MET A 153 16.52 3.50 10.06
CA MET A 153 15.07 3.51 9.84
C MET A 153 14.31 3.01 11.06
N THR A 154 13.11 3.56 11.25
CA THR A 154 12.08 2.96 12.10
C THR A 154 11.20 2.04 11.25
N VAL A 155 11.02 0.79 11.71
CA VAL A 155 10.09 -0.16 11.05
C VAL A 155 9.03 -0.57 12.06
N ARG A 156 7.76 -0.36 11.70
CA ARG A 156 6.60 -0.73 12.53
C ARG A 156 5.67 -1.64 11.74
N SER A 157 5.27 -2.73 12.38
CA SER A 157 4.28 -3.67 11.83
C SER A 157 3.41 -4.21 12.94
N ALA A 158 2.17 -4.52 12.63
CA ALA A 158 1.27 -5.21 13.56
C ALA A 158 0.09 -5.83 12.82
N GLN A 159 -0.55 -6.80 13.43
CA GLN A 159 -1.92 -7.18 13.08
C GLN A 159 -2.84 -6.00 13.38
N GLN A 160 -3.90 -5.86 12.59
CA GLN A 160 -4.78 -4.69 12.68
C GLN A 160 -5.44 -4.56 14.06
N HIS A 161 -5.21 -3.44 14.73
CA HIS A 161 -5.81 -3.09 16.01
C HIS A 161 -7.19 -2.44 15.78
N GLY A 162 -8.13 -3.14 15.12
CA GLY A 162 -9.40 -2.56 14.67
C GLY A 162 -10.15 -1.80 15.77
N GLN A 163 -10.34 -2.41 16.92
CA GLN A 163 -11.10 -1.82 18.02
C GLN A 163 -10.50 -0.50 18.52
N ALA A 164 -9.18 -0.39 18.59
CA ALA A 164 -8.49 0.83 19.03
C ALA A 164 -8.72 2.05 18.11
N TYR A 165 -9.08 1.80 16.85
CA TYR A 165 -9.26 2.86 15.85
C TYR A 165 -10.71 3.15 15.48
N MET A 166 -11.66 2.26 15.83
CA MET A 166 -13.05 2.34 15.35
C MET A 166 -13.73 3.66 15.73
N GLU A 167 -13.67 4.05 16.98
CA GLU A 167 -14.33 5.25 17.48
C GLU A 167 -13.77 6.51 16.79
N ARG A 168 -12.44 6.64 16.74
CA ARG A 168 -11.76 7.76 16.07
C ARG A 168 -12.10 7.84 14.58
N LEU A 169 -12.06 6.71 13.88
CA LEU A 169 -12.36 6.66 12.44
C LEU A 169 -13.84 6.94 12.15
N LEU A 170 -14.75 6.47 13.02
CA LEU A 170 -16.16 6.79 12.89
C LEU A 170 -16.41 8.29 13.06
N ALA A 171 -15.75 8.93 14.01
CA ALA A 171 -15.84 10.37 14.20
C ALA A 171 -15.35 11.16 12.97
N HIS A 172 -14.24 10.74 12.34
CA HIS A 172 -13.77 11.33 11.09
C HIS A 172 -14.75 11.11 9.91
N ALA A 173 -15.35 9.91 9.82
CA ALA A 173 -16.34 9.62 8.79
C ALA A 173 -17.62 10.44 8.97
N GLN A 174 -18.11 10.62 10.20
CA GLN A 174 -19.27 11.45 10.51
C GLN A 174 -19.06 12.94 10.17
N LYS A 175 -17.84 13.42 10.29
CA LYS A 175 -17.46 14.79 9.89
C LYS A 175 -17.21 14.94 8.38
N GLY A 176 -17.27 13.84 7.61
CA GLY A 176 -16.95 13.85 6.18
C GLY A 176 -15.46 13.98 5.85
N GLU A 177 -14.56 13.89 6.85
CA GLU A 177 -13.12 13.98 6.68
C GLU A 177 -12.53 12.68 6.08
N LEU A 178 -13.20 11.55 6.28
CA LEU A 178 -12.93 10.26 5.64
C LEU A 178 -14.19 9.73 4.99
N ASN A 179 -14.08 9.32 3.73
CA ASN A 179 -15.21 8.71 3.01
C ASN A 179 -14.81 7.34 2.44
N PRO A 180 -15.13 6.23 3.12
CA PRO A 180 -14.83 4.89 2.60
C PRO A 180 -15.88 4.37 1.60
N ALA A 181 -16.99 5.09 1.34
CA ALA A 181 -18.11 4.58 0.54
C ALA A 181 -17.72 4.30 -0.92
N TYR A 182 -16.80 5.07 -1.49
CA TYR A 182 -16.31 4.88 -2.87
C TYR A 182 -15.59 3.53 -3.07
N LEU A 183 -15.10 2.91 -2.00
CA LEU A 183 -14.47 1.59 -2.08
C LEU A 183 -15.46 0.48 -2.44
N ALA A 184 -16.76 0.67 -2.18
CA ALA A 184 -17.81 -0.29 -2.51
C ALA A 184 -18.14 -0.24 -4.01
N THR A 185 -17.18 -0.62 -4.85
CA THR A 185 -17.27 -0.53 -6.31
C THR A 185 -18.34 -1.45 -6.93
N HIS A 186 -18.63 -2.57 -6.28
CA HIS A 186 -19.56 -3.57 -6.77
C HIS A 186 -20.53 -4.00 -5.67
N ARG A 187 -21.80 -4.17 -6.06
CA ARG A 187 -22.88 -4.66 -5.18
C ARG A 187 -23.52 -5.88 -5.80
N PHE A 188 -23.76 -6.89 -4.99
CA PHE A 188 -24.36 -8.17 -5.39
C PHE A 188 -25.43 -8.58 -4.39
N SER A 189 -26.39 -9.42 -4.82
CA SER A 189 -27.18 -10.24 -3.90
C SER A 189 -26.30 -11.36 -3.32
N LEU A 190 -26.78 -12.06 -2.30
CA LEU A 190 -26.05 -13.20 -1.72
C LEU A 190 -25.83 -14.32 -2.75
N GLU A 191 -26.78 -14.54 -3.66
CA GLU A 191 -26.68 -15.52 -4.75
C GLU A 191 -25.56 -15.15 -5.73
N GLY A 192 -25.24 -13.88 -5.89
CA GLY A 192 -24.12 -13.35 -6.67
C GLY A 192 -22.75 -13.58 -6.03
N GLY A 193 -22.68 -14.18 -4.86
CA GLY A 193 -21.44 -14.42 -4.09
C GLY A 193 -20.32 -15.02 -4.91
N PRO A 194 -20.51 -16.16 -5.60
CA PRO A 194 -19.43 -16.79 -6.39
C PRO A 194 -18.84 -15.83 -7.45
N ARG A 195 -19.69 -15.05 -8.11
CA ARG A 195 -19.27 -14.07 -9.11
C ARG A 195 -18.48 -12.92 -8.47
N GLY A 196 -18.97 -12.38 -7.35
CA GLY A 196 -18.29 -11.29 -6.65
C GLY A 196 -16.92 -11.70 -6.13
N TYR A 197 -16.78 -12.91 -5.61
CA TYR A 197 -15.50 -13.48 -5.20
C TYR A 197 -14.54 -13.69 -6.38
N ASP A 198 -15.03 -14.19 -7.53
CA ASP A 198 -14.22 -14.33 -8.73
C ASP A 198 -13.70 -12.99 -9.25
N MET A 199 -14.57 -11.98 -9.31
CA MET A 199 -14.20 -10.63 -9.73
C MET A 199 -13.15 -10.02 -8.80
N PHE A 200 -13.35 -10.11 -7.48
CA PHE A 200 -12.41 -9.58 -6.50
C PHE A 200 -11.06 -10.30 -6.57
N LYS A 201 -11.06 -11.64 -6.62
CA LYS A 201 -9.85 -12.46 -6.69
C LYS A 201 -9.01 -12.16 -7.93
N HIS A 202 -9.66 -12.03 -9.09
CA HIS A 202 -8.97 -11.79 -10.35
C HIS A 202 -8.86 -10.31 -10.72
N LYS A 203 -9.30 -9.41 -9.81
CA LYS A 203 -9.21 -7.95 -9.97
C LYS A 203 -9.84 -7.49 -11.29
N LYS A 204 -10.99 -8.09 -11.66
CA LYS A 204 -11.73 -7.78 -12.87
C LYS A 204 -12.62 -6.54 -12.68
N ASP A 205 -12.87 -5.85 -13.77
CA ASP A 205 -13.83 -4.74 -13.86
C ASP A 205 -13.62 -3.62 -12.83
N GLY A 206 -12.35 -3.36 -12.45
CA GLY A 206 -12.02 -2.35 -11.43
C GLY A 206 -12.53 -2.68 -10.03
N CYS A 207 -12.80 -3.94 -9.72
CA CYS A 207 -13.31 -4.35 -8.42
C CYS A 207 -12.28 -4.11 -7.31
N VAL A 208 -12.56 -3.12 -6.45
CA VAL A 208 -11.79 -2.87 -5.22
C VAL A 208 -12.44 -3.56 -4.03
N ARG A 209 -13.76 -3.50 -3.96
CA ARG A 209 -14.55 -4.20 -2.93
C ARG A 209 -15.91 -4.61 -3.48
N ALA A 210 -16.26 -5.88 -3.30
CA ALA A 210 -17.59 -6.40 -3.51
C ALA A 210 -18.39 -6.35 -2.19
N VAL A 211 -19.60 -5.76 -2.25
CA VAL A 211 -20.52 -5.69 -1.12
C VAL A 211 -21.71 -6.59 -1.44
N PHE A 212 -22.10 -7.43 -0.52
CA PHE A 212 -23.23 -8.33 -0.63
C PHE A 212 -24.37 -7.82 0.25
N ALA A 213 -25.57 -7.76 -0.31
CA ALA A 213 -26.79 -7.46 0.42
C ALA A 213 -27.77 -8.66 0.35
N PRO A 214 -28.53 -8.91 1.42
CA PRO A 214 -29.58 -9.93 1.42
C PRO A 214 -30.65 -9.61 0.41
#